data_ae5b8c515228cb452b4ea6cf8f7102c7
#
_entry.id   ae5b8c515228cb452b4ea6cf8f7102c7
#
_cell.length_a   1.000
_cell.length_b   1.000
_cell.length_c   1.000
_cell.angle_alpha   90.00
_cell.angle_beta   90.00
_cell.angle_gamma   90.00
#
_symmetry.space_group_name_H-M   'P 1'
#
loop_
_entity.id
_entity.type
_entity.pdbx_description
1 polymer ?
#
loop_
_entity_poly.entity_id
_entity_poly.type
_entity_poly.pdbx_seq_one_letter_code
_entity_poly.pdbx_strand_id
1 'polypeptide(L)'
;CRREIDGAVFYGYCENLNTPEVYDGTLVERFLDILEDFKPDMVHIFGTEFPHSLAMVRAFQRPERTLVGIQGLCCAIADSYMAELPYKVQRARTFRDRVRHDSLKEQQKKFRLRAENERSTIQEVLHITGRTGFDREGTSAIHPEAIYHLMNETLRPEFYEGRWDLNGVEPHSIFISQGDYP
;
A
#
# COMPACT_ATOMS: atom_id res chain seq x y z
N CYS A 1 -11.89 11.70 15.01
CA CYS A 1 -12.21 11.29 16.39
C CYS A 1 -10.97 10.69 17.04
N ARG A 2 -10.84 10.86 18.38
CA ARG A 2 -9.76 10.29 19.19
C ARG A 2 -10.35 9.31 20.21
N ARG A 3 -9.72 8.14 20.35
CA ARG A 3 -10.08 7.12 21.37
C ARG A 3 -8.83 6.53 21.97
N GLU A 4 -8.91 6.09 23.21
CA GLU A 4 -7.84 5.34 23.88
C GLU A 4 -8.37 3.96 24.26
N ILE A 5 -7.65 2.92 23.88
CA ILE A 5 -8.01 1.52 24.10
C ILE A 5 -6.72 0.76 24.44
N ASP A 6 -6.69 0.12 25.61
CA ASP A 6 -5.55 -0.69 26.06
C ASP A 6 -4.18 0.03 26.01
N GLY A 7 -4.17 1.34 26.32
CA GLY A 7 -2.97 2.18 26.31
C GLY A 7 -2.54 2.65 24.92
N ALA A 8 -3.25 2.30 23.87
CA ALA A 8 -3.04 2.83 22.52
C ALA A 8 -4.03 3.96 22.21
N VAL A 9 -3.55 5.01 21.56
CA VAL A 9 -4.38 6.15 21.13
C VAL A 9 -4.70 6.01 19.67
N PHE A 10 -5.99 5.99 19.35
CA PHE A 10 -6.52 5.87 17.98
C PHE A 10 -7.05 7.20 17.49
N TYR A 11 -6.61 7.64 16.32
CA TYR A 11 -7.12 8.80 15.61
C TYR A 11 -7.81 8.38 14.34
N GLY A 12 -9.12 8.66 14.24
CA GLY A 12 -9.89 8.43 13.02
C GLY A 12 -9.91 9.68 12.15
N TYR A 13 -9.66 9.50 10.86
CA TYR A 13 -9.83 10.52 9.83
C TYR A 13 -10.70 9.99 8.70
N CYS A 14 -11.24 10.88 7.88
CA CYS A 14 -12.02 10.52 6.70
C CYS A 14 -11.18 10.71 5.45
N GLU A 15 -11.13 9.68 4.63
CA GLU A 15 -10.48 9.67 3.32
C GLU A 15 -11.54 9.43 2.22
N ASN A 16 -11.34 10.01 1.05
CA ASN A 16 -12.23 9.77 -0.08
C ASN A 16 -11.89 8.43 -0.76
N LEU A 17 -12.57 7.38 -0.37
CA LEU A 17 -12.40 6.04 -0.94
C LEU A 17 -12.99 5.86 -2.35
N ASN A 18 -13.74 6.84 -2.87
CA ASN A 18 -14.29 6.75 -4.22
C ASN A 18 -13.24 7.06 -5.30
N THR A 19 -12.24 7.87 -4.96
CA THR A 19 -11.14 8.26 -5.86
C THR A 19 -9.79 8.12 -5.15
N PRO A 20 -9.42 6.91 -4.69
CA PRO A 20 -8.21 6.71 -3.88
C PRO A 20 -6.91 6.94 -4.65
N GLU A 21 -6.99 7.08 -5.96
CA GLU A 21 -5.88 7.45 -6.83
C GLU A 21 -5.55 8.95 -6.83
N VAL A 22 -6.47 9.78 -6.35
CA VAL A 22 -6.30 11.24 -6.34
C VAL A 22 -5.68 11.67 -5.02
N TYR A 23 -4.58 12.41 -5.08
CA TYR A 23 -3.98 13.00 -3.88
C TYR A 23 -4.95 13.98 -3.20
N ASP A 24 -5.14 13.79 -1.90
CA ASP A 24 -5.97 14.65 -1.07
C ASP A 24 -5.10 15.49 -0.11
N GLY A 25 -4.81 16.72 -0.51
CA GLY A 25 -4.02 17.66 0.30
C GLY A 25 -4.71 18.09 1.59
N THR A 26 -6.02 17.92 1.73
CA THR A 26 -6.75 18.29 2.96
C THR A 26 -6.40 17.36 4.12
N LEU A 27 -5.89 16.17 3.83
CA LEU A 27 -5.39 15.24 4.85
C LEU A 27 -4.15 15.78 5.58
N VAL A 28 -3.36 16.64 4.95
CA VAL A 28 -2.16 17.24 5.56
C VAL A 28 -2.55 18.03 6.81
N GLU A 29 -3.56 18.91 6.72
CA GLU A 29 -4.03 19.71 7.86
C GLU A 29 -4.52 18.81 9.01
N ARG A 30 -5.26 17.74 8.67
CA ARG A 30 -5.75 16.78 9.67
C ARG A 30 -4.61 16.01 10.35
N PHE A 31 -3.59 15.67 9.60
CA PHE A 31 -2.42 15.01 10.18
C PHE A 31 -1.58 15.97 11.01
N LEU A 32 -1.50 17.24 10.66
CA LEU A 32 -0.86 18.25 11.50
C LEU A 32 -1.54 18.35 12.88
N ASP A 33 -2.87 18.36 12.93
CA ASP A 33 -3.62 18.34 14.21
C ASP A 33 -3.29 17.09 15.04
N ILE A 34 -3.21 15.92 14.42
CA ILE A 34 -2.86 14.65 15.09
C ILE A 34 -1.41 14.69 15.60
N LEU A 35 -0.49 15.17 14.77
CA LEU A 35 0.92 15.26 15.11
C LEU A 35 1.18 16.27 16.25
N GLU A 36 0.41 17.35 16.31
CA GLU A 36 0.48 18.33 17.40
C GLU A 36 -0.03 17.75 18.73
N ASP A 37 -1.11 16.97 18.69
CA ASP A 37 -1.69 16.33 19.88
C ASP A 37 -0.83 15.17 20.39
N PHE A 38 -0.40 14.27 19.49
CA PHE A 38 0.32 13.05 19.87
C PHE A 38 1.83 13.24 20.04
N LYS A 39 2.44 14.13 19.25
CA LYS A 39 3.88 14.44 19.23
C LYS A 39 4.77 13.20 19.09
N PRO A 40 4.61 12.41 18.04
CA PRO A 40 5.38 11.18 17.84
C PRO A 40 6.86 11.49 17.59
N ASP A 41 7.74 10.64 18.10
CA ASP A 41 9.16 10.66 17.75
C ASP A 41 9.44 10.09 16.36
N MET A 42 8.63 9.10 15.95
CA MET A 42 8.69 8.43 14.65
C MET A 42 7.30 8.18 14.10
N VAL A 43 7.21 8.13 12.77
CA VAL A 43 5.99 7.75 12.05
C VAL A 43 6.28 6.53 11.20
N HIS A 44 5.48 5.46 11.36
CA HIS A 44 5.51 4.30 10.48
C HIS A 44 4.23 4.29 9.65
N ILE A 45 4.38 4.34 8.33
CA ILE A 45 3.30 4.35 7.35
C ILE A 45 3.22 2.97 6.71
N PHE A 46 2.06 2.34 6.75
CA PHE A 46 1.81 1.03 6.14
C PHE A 46 1.14 1.19 4.77
N GLY A 47 1.89 0.86 3.72
CA GLY A 47 1.44 0.94 2.34
C GLY A 47 1.61 2.33 1.71
N THR A 48 1.65 2.34 0.38
CA THR A 48 1.77 3.54 -0.45
C THR A 48 0.62 3.69 -1.44
N GLU A 49 -0.35 2.78 -1.35
CA GLU A 49 -1.44 2.62 -2.32
C GLU A 49 -2.50 3.71 -2.23
N PHE A 50 -2.51 4.49 -1.14
CA PHE A 50 -3.55 5.47 -0.84
C PHE A 50 -2.97 6.86 -0.57
N PRO A 51 -3.76 7.93 -0.76
CA PRO A 51 -3.31 9.31 -0.63
C PRO A 51 -2.77 9.70 0.76
N HIS A 52 -3.24 9.03 1.81
CA HIS A 52 -2.83 9.33 3.19
C HIS A 52 -1.33 9.17 3.41
N SER A 53 -0.68 8.26 2.69
CA SER A 53 0.76 8.02 2.84
C SER A 53 1.57 9.27 2.50
N LEU A 54 1.34 9.84 1.31
CA LEU A 54 1.99 11.08 0.89
C LEU A 54 1.59 12.27 1.77
N ALA A 55 0.32 12.34 2.18
CA ALA A 55 -0.16 13.41 3.04
C ALA A 55 0.51 13.37 4.43
N MET A 56 0.72 12.18 5.02
CA MET A 56 1.41 12.03 6.29
C MET A 56 2.90 12.42 6.18
N VAL A 57 3.58 11.99 5.12
CA VAL A 57 4.97 12.37 4.87
C VAL A 57 5.10 13.90 4.79
N ARG A 58 4.21 14.56 4.08
CA ARG A 58 4.19 16.02 3.93
C ARG A 58 3.77 16.77 5.20
N ALA A 59 2.96 16.16 6.05
CA ALA A 59 2.62 16.73 7.35
C ALA A 59 3.76 16.61 8.36
N PHE A 60 4.40 15.45 8.43
CA PHE A 60 5.44 15.18 9.43
C PHE A 60 6.79 15.82 9.10
N GLN A 61 7.16 15.88 7.82
CA GLN A 61 8.37 16.57 7.31
C GLN A 61 9.69 16.18 8.01
N ARG A 62 9.81 14.94 8.43
CA ARG A 62 11.01 14.38 9.07
C ARG A 62 11.39 13.07 8.39
N PRO A 63 12.05 13.12 7.20
CA PRO A 63 12.38 11.94 6.42
C PRO A 63 13.21 10.90 7.20
N GLU A 64 14.10 11.36 8.09
CA GLU A 64 14.95 10.53 8.96
C GLU A 64 14.20 9.84 10.11
N ARG A 65 12.94 10.22 10.34
CA ARG A 65 12.06 9.64 11.38
C ARG A 65 10.78 9.06 10.80
N THR A 66 10.73 8.95 9.48
CA THR A 66 9.60 8.36 8.76
C THR A 66 10.03 7.02 8.18
N LEU A 67 9.32 5.95 8.52
CA LEU A 67 9.46 4.62 7.96
C LEU A 67 8.24 4.34 7.08
N VAL A 68 8.45 4.01 5.81
CA VAL A 68 7.38 3.61 4.88
C VAL A 68 7.47 2.12 4.59
N GLY A 69 6.42 1.39 4.92
CA GLY A 69 6.29 -0.05 4.66
C GLY A 69 5.62 -0.33 3.33
N ILE A 70 6.31 -1.01 2.43
CA ILE A 70 5.76 -1.41 1.14
C ILE A 70 4.86 -2.63 1.31
N GLN A 71 3.60 -2.51 0.90
CA GLN A 71 2.64 -3.61 0.83
C GLN A 71 2.50 -4.14 -0.60
N GLY A 72 2.66 -3.27 -1.58
CA GLY A 72 2.74 -3.54 -3.00
C GLY A 72 3.22 -2.29 -3.72
N LEU A 73 3.84 -2.44 -4.88
CA LEU A 73 4.34 -1.33 -5.68
C LEU A 73 3.33 -0.97 -6.77
N CYS A 74 2.62 0.14 -6.58
CA CYS A 74 1.65 0.65 -7.56
C CYS A 74 2.29 0.94 -8.92
N CYS A 75 3.54 1.39 -8.95
CA CYS A 75 4.28 1.61 -10.20
C CYS A 75 4.47 0.30 -10.97
N ALA A 76 4.89 -0.77 -10.31
CA ALA A 76 5.06 -2.08 -10.94
C ALA A 76 3.72 -2.68 -11.38
N ILE A 77 2.66 -2.51 -10.58
CA ILE A 77 1.30 -2.92 -10.94
C ILE A 77 0.83 -2.14 -12.16
N ALA A 78 1.02 -0.83 -12.22
CA ALA A 78 0.60 0.00 -13.34
C ALA A 78 1.28 -0.41 -14.65
N ASP A 79 2.57 -0.74 -14.60
CA ASP A 79 3.37 -1.13 -15.76
C ASP A 79 2.98 -2.53 -16.25
N SER A 80 2.74 -3.48 -15.35
CA SER A 80 2.36 -4.86 -15.68
C SER A 80 0.85 -5.11 -15.78
N TYR A 81 0.00 -4.10 -15.56
CA TYR A 81 -1.45 -4.24 -15.43
C TYR A 81 -2.13 -4.98 -16.59
N MET A 82 -1.59 -4.84 -17.78
CA MET A 82 -2.08 -5.50 -18.99
C MET A 82 -1.09 -6.52 -19.56
N ALA A 83 -0.07 -6.92 -18.80
CA ALA A 83 0.93 -7.86 -19.25
C ALA A 83 0.28 -9.16 -19.74
N GLU A 84 0.75 -9.66 -20.90
CA GLU A 84 0.31 -10.91 -21.51
C GLU A 84 -1.18 -11.01 -21.90
N LEU A 85 -1.99 -9.99 -21.63
CA LEU A 85 -3.37 -10.00 -22.10
C LEU A 85 -3.44 -9.75 -23.61
N PRO A 86 -4.22 -10.55 -24.37
CA PRO A 86 -4.45 -10.28 -25.78
C PRO A 86 -5.02 -8.89 -26.02
N TYR A 87 -4.57 -8.19 -27.04
CA TYR A 87 -4.99 -6.81 -27.35
C TYR A 87 -6.52 -6.61 -27.40
N LYS A 88 -7.24 -7.64 -27.89
CA LYS A 88 -8.70 -7.63 -27.91
C LYS A 88 -9.29 -7.56 -26.51
N VAL A 89 -8.70 -8.26 -25.55
CA VAL A 89 -9.13 -8.26 -24.14
C VAL A 89 -8.82 -6.91 -23.47
N GLN A 90 -7.62 -6.37 -23.71
CA GLN A 90 -7.23 -5.06 -23.16
C GLN A 90 -8.19 -3.92 -23.55
N ARG A 91 -8.85 -4.05 -24.71
CA ARG A 91 -9.80 -3.04 -25.22
C ARG A 91 -11.26 -3.39 -24.99
N ALA A 92 -11.55 -4.58 -24.47
CA ALA A 92 -12.91 -4.99 -24.20
C ALA A 92 -13.54 -4.07 -23.13
N ARG A 93 -14.80 -3.71 -23.33
CA ARG A 93 -15.61 -2.97 -22.38
C ARG A 93 -16.98 -3.60 -22.28
N THR A 94 -17.36 -4.00 -21.09
CA THR A 94 -18.72 -4.44 -20.80
C THR A 94 -19.65 -3.22 -20.59
N PHE A 95 -20.95 -3.46 -20.51
CA PHE A 95 -21.91 -2.40 -20.15
C PHE A 95 -21.61 -1.85 -18.72
N ARG A 96 -21.27 -2.74 -17.79
CA ARG A 96 -20.86 -2.36 -16.44
C ARG A 96 -19.66 -1.42 -16.44
N ASP A 97 -18.62 -1.75 -17.21
CA ASP A 97 -17.40 -0.93 -17.29
C ASP A 97 -17.69 0.48 -17.80
N ARG A 98 -18.67 0.59 -18.72
CA ARG A 98 -19.10 1.92 -19.23
C ARG A 98 -19.80 2.76 -18.19
N VAL A 99 -20.60 2.11 -17.32
CA VAL A 99 -21.35 2.80 -16.27
C VAL A 99 -20.46 3.15 -15.08
N ARG A 100 -19.54 2.27 -14.72
CA ARG A 100 -18.67 2.42 -13.54
C ARG A 100 -17.33 3.07 -13.83
N HIS A 101 -16.97 3.24 -15.10
CA HIS A 101 -15.64 3.72 -15.51
C HIS A 101 -14.50 2.88 -14.90
N ASP A 102 -14.65 1.53 -14.93
CA ASP A 102 -13.73 0.57 -14.34
C ASP A 102 -13.18 -0.48 -15.32
N SER A 103 -13.16 -0.18 -16.63
CA SER A 103 -12.48 -1.02 -17.63
C SER A 103 -10.99 -1.16 -17.31
N LEU A 104 -10.34 -2.21 -17.85
CA LEU A 104 -8.91 -2.46 -17.64
C LEU A 104 -8.03 -1.22 -17.89
N LYS A 105 -8.33 -0.45 -18.93
CA LYS A 105 -7.60 0.80 -19.24
C LYS A 105 -7.83 1.90 -18.19
N GLU A 106 -9.05 2.01 -17.70
CA GLU A 106 -9.38 2.98 -16.66
C GLU A 106 -8.73 2.60 -15.34
N GLN A 107 -8.73 1.31 -15.00
CA GLN A 107 -8.02 0.81 -13.82
C GLN A 107 -6.50 1.02 -13.93
N GLN A 108 -5.89 0.70 -15.08
CA GLN A 108 -4.46 0.98 -15.29
C GLN A 108 -4.15 2.48 -15.13
N LYS A 109 -5.02 3.37 -15.64
CA LYS A 109 -4.85 4.81 -15.47
C LYS A 109 -4.89 5.22 -14.00
N LYS A 110 -5.80 4.64 -13.21
CA LYS A 110 -5.87 4.86 -11.76
C LYS A 110 -4.60 4.39 -11.05
N PHE A 111 -4.08 3.21 -11.40
CA PHE A 111 -2.81 2.73 -10.85
C PHE A 111 -1.62 3.63 -11.22
N ARG A 112 -1.60 4.21 -12.41
CA ARG A 112 -0.56 5.20 -12.79
C ARG A 112 -0.59 6.44 -11.90
N LEU A 113 -1.78 6.96 -11.58
CA LEU A 113 -1.92 8.08 -10.66
C LEU A 113 -1.48 7.70 -9.23
N ARG A 114 -1.84 6.51 -8.75
CA ARG A 114 -1.32 6.00 -7.47
C ARG A 114 0.20 5.87 -7.49
N ALA A 115 0.77 5.40 -8.60
CA ALA A 115 2.22 5.30 -8.78
C ALA A 115 2.93 6.66 -8.70
N GLU A 116 2.30 7.74 -9.14
CA GLU A 116 2.85 9.09 -8.98
C GLU A 116 2.91 9.50 -7.50
N ASN A 117 1.84 9.26 -6.75
CA ASN A 117 1.80 9.51 -5.31
C ASN A 117 2.82 8.63 -4.56
N GLU A 118 2.92 7.35 -4.91
CA GLU A 118 3.90 6.41 -4.36
C GLU A 118 5.34 6.87 -4.60
N ARG A 119 5.69 7.25 -5.83
CA ARG A 119 7.02 7.76 -6.15
C ARG A 119 7.36 8.99 -5.30
N SER A 120 6.42 9.93 -5.16
CA SER A 120 6.61 11.10 -4.31
C SER A 120 6.80 10.70 -2.84
N THR A 121 6.00 9.76 -2.33
CA THR A 121 6.14 9.25 -0.96
C THR A 121 7.52 8.65 -0.73
N ILE A 122 7.99 7.79 -1.65
CA ILE A 122 9.29 7.12 -1.54
C ILE A 122 10.44 8.11 -1.65
N GLN A 123 10.34 9.13 -2.49
CA GLN A 123 11.37 10.16 -2.66
C GLN A 123 11.48 11.14 -1.49
N GLU A 124 10.41 11.32 -0.73
CA GLU A 124 10.35 12.26 0.38
C GLU A 124 10.71 11.63 1.75
N VAL A 125 11.13 10.34 1.80
CA VAL A 125 11.50 9.64 3.04
C VAL A 125 12.88 9.02 2.95
N LEU A 126 13.55 8.82 4.09
CA LEU A 126 14.87 8.19 4.15
C LEU A 126 14.79 6.68 4.41
N HIS A 127 13.78 6.21 5.15
CA HIS A 127 13.67 4.82 5.56
C HIS A 127 12.48 4.13 4.92
N ILE A 128 12.75 3.00 4.27
CA ILE A 128 11.75 2.16 3.60
C ILE A 128 11.89 0.75 4.13
N THR A 129 10.77 0.07 4.32
CA THR A 129 10.76 -1.34 4.69
C THR A 129 9.87 -2.15 3.76
N GLY A 130 10.24 -3.39 3.55
CA GLY A 130 9.50 -4.36 2.75
C GLY A 130 9.97 -5.77 3.04
N ARG A 131 9.41 -6.75 2.35
CA ARG A 131 9.57 -8.17 2.63
C ARG A 131 10.40 -8.91 1.59
N THR A 132 10.57 -8.35 0.42
CA THR A 132 11.10 -9.07 -0.74
C THR A 132 12.23 -8.31 -1.42
N GLY A 133 13.04 -9.04 -2.22
CA GLY A 133 14.01 -8.43 -3.12
C GLY A 133 13.35 -7.50 -4.15
N PHE A 134 12.12 -7.83 -4.58
CA PHE A 134 11.34 -7.01 -5.49
C PHE A 134 11.02 -5.63 -4.91
N ASP A 135 10.58 -5.57 -3.64
CA ASP A 135 10.32 -4.29 -2.95
C ASP A 135 11.59 -3.46 -2.85
N ARG A 136 12.71 -4.10 -2.49
CA ARG A 136 14.01 -3.46 -2.38
C ARG A 136 14.49 -2.88 -3.72
N GLU A 137 14.44 -3.67 -4.77
CA GLU A 137 14.89 -3.24 -6.11
C GLU A 137 14.00 -2.13 -6.65
N GLY A 138 12.68 -2.28 -6.53
CA GLY A 138 11.72 -1.29 -6.99
C GLY A 138 11.82 0.05 -6.27
N THR A 139 11.99 0.03 -4.94
CA THR A 139 12.16 1.28 -4.17
C THR A 139 13.52 1.91 -4.41
N SER A 140 14.59 1.12 -4.53
CA SER A 140 15.94 1.63 -4.86
C SER A 140 16.01 2.25 -6.26
N ALA A 141 15.21 1.77 -7.20
CA ALA A 141 15.11 2.39 -8.52
C ALA A 141 14.44 3.78 -8.48
N ILE A 142 13.57 4.03 -7.50
CA ILE A 142 12.89 5.31 -7.31
C ILE A 142 13.76 6.26 -6.47
N HIS A 143 14.34 5.78 -5.38
CA HIS A 143 15.16 6.55 -4.45
C HIS A 143 16.40 5.74 -4.04
N PRO A 144 17.51 5.85 -4.80
CA PRO A 144 18.73 5.07 -4.57
C PRO A 144 19.40 5.33 -3.21
N GLU A 145 19.19 6.52 -2.64
CA GLU A 145 19.78 6.92 -1.35
C GLU A 145 18.97 6.48 -0.14
N ALA A 146 17.75 5.97 -0.33
CA ALA A 146 16.93 5.48 0.76
C ALA A 146 17.53 4.22 1.40
N ILE A 147 17.39 4.14 2.72
CA ILE A 147 17.87 3.00 3.51
C ILE A 147 16.74 1.97 3.57
N TYR A 148 16.97 0.82 2.94
CA TYR A 148 15.99 -0.26 2.95
C TYR A 148 16.20 -1.21 4.14
N HIS A 149 15.12 -1.47 4.87
CA HIS A 149 15.05 -2.40 6.00
C HIS A 149 14.23 -3.62 5.62
N LEU A 150 14.82 -4.80 5.71
CA LEU A 150 14.07 -6.05 5.57
C LEU A 150 13.24 -6.27 6.84
N MET A 151 11.93 -6.32 6.71
CA MET A 151 11.02 -6.53 7.84
C MET A 151 9.90 -7.47 7.43
N ASN A 152 9.87 -8.64 8.03
CA ASN A 152 8.76 -9.58 7.86
C ASN A 152 7.60 -9.18 8.75
N GLU A 153 6.39 -9.47 8.28
CA GLU A 153 5.18 -9.31 9.09
C GLU A 153 5.13 -10.36 10.21
N THR A 154 4.58 -9.96 11.35
CA THR A 154 4.28 -10.87 12.43
C THR A 154 3.07 -11.72 12.06
N LEU A 155 3.23 -13.02 12.09
CA LEU A 155 2.14 -13.96 11.86
C LEU A 155 1.41 -14.30 13.18
N ARG A 156 0.22 -14.84 13.06
CA ARG A 156 -0.51 -15.38 14.21
C ARG A 156 0.25 -16.57 14.81
N PRO A 157 0.15 -16.81 16.13
CA PRO A 157 0.90 -17.87 16.82
C PRO A 157 0.80 -19.24 16.15
N GLU A 158 -0.37 -19.58 15.62
CA GLU A 158 -0.62 -20.88 14.99
C GLU A 158 0.29 -21.14 13.77
N PHE A 159 0.76 -20.08 13.08
CA PHE A 159 1.69 -20.23 11.96
C PHE A 159 3.13 -20.56 12.40
N TYR A 160 3.49 -20.21 13.64
CA TYR A 160 4.82 -20.57 14.19
C TYR A 160 4.86 -21.97 14.78
N GLU A 161 3.71 -22.49 15.24
CA GLU A 161 3.56 -23.81 15.84
C GLU A 161 3.21 -24.87 14.81
N GLY A 162 2.52 -24.47 13.73
CA GLY A 162 2.07 -25.36 12.67
C GLY A 162 3.24 -25.94 11.88
N ARG A 163 3.15 -27.23 11.54
CA ARG A 163 4.05 -27.90 10.63
C ARG A 163 3.29 -28.49 9.47
N TRP A 164 3.76 -28.22 8.28
CA TRP A 164 3.26 -28.90 7.10
C TRP A 164 3.88 -30.30 7.03
N ASP A 165 3.04 -31.34 6.84
CA ASP A 165 3.48 -32.72 6.65
C ASP A 165 2.77 -33.31 5.42
N LEU A 166 3.56 -33.82 4.50
CA LEU A 166 3.05 -34.47 3.29
C LEU A 166 2.12 -35.66 3.59
N ASN A 167 2.40 -36.41 4.68
CA ASN A 167 1.58 -37.55 5.05
C ASN A 167 0.19 -37.14 5.60
N GLY A 168 0.05 -35.90 6.05
CA GLY A 168 -1.22 -35.33 6.51
C GLY A 168 -2.05 -34.66 5.40
N VAL A 169 -1.57 -34.67 4.15
CA VAL A 169 -2.28 -34.06 3.01
C VAL A 169 -3.38 -35.02 2.52
N GLU A 170 -4.59 -34.50 2.39
CA GLU A 170 -5.68 -35.25 1.79
C GLU A 170 -5.39 -35.46 0.28
N PRO A 171 -5.35 -36.73 -0.20
CA PRO A 171 -5.07 -37.02 -1.62
C PRO A 171 -6.06 -36.33 -2.55
N HIS A 172 -5.55 -35.82 -3.68
CA HIS A 172 -6.34 -35.12 -4.70
C HIS A 172 -7.02 -33.83 -4.21
N SER A 173 -6.53 -33.23 -3.11
CA SER A 173 -7.00 -31.94 -2.62
C SER A 173 -6.16 -30.79 -3.20
N ILE A 174 -6.80 -29.62 -3.34
CA ILE A 174 -6.17 -28.36 -3.71
C ILE A 174 -6.63 -27.32 -2.68
N PHE A 175 -5.68 -26.67 -2.03
CA PHE A 175 -5.95 -25.53 -1.18
C PHE A 175 -5.87 -24.25 -2.03
N ILE A 176 -6.97 -23.50 -2.09
CA ILE A 176 -7.03 -22.20 -2.76
C ILE A 176 -7.27 -21.16 -1.67
N SER A 177 -6.27 -20.30 -1.45
CA SER A 177 -6.43 -19.11 -0.63
C SER A 177 -6.79 -17.94 -1.55
N GLN A 178 -7.99 -17.43 -1.40
CA GLN A 178 -8.44 -16.25 -2.13
C GLN A 178 -8.71 -15.14 -1.11
N GLY A 179 -8.10 -13.98 -1.32
CA GLY A 179 -8.49 -12.78 -0.59
C GLY A 179 -9.88 -12.34 -1.05
N ASP A 180 -10.76 -12.04 -0.10
CA ASP A 180 -12.03 -11.41 -0.41
C ASP A 180 -11.76 -9.99 -0.90
N TYR A 181 -11.88 -9.81 -2.22
CA TYR A 181 -12.03 -8.49 -2.79
C TYR A 181 -13.52 -8.22 -2.93
N PRO A 182 -14.05 -7.17 -2.27
CA PRO A 182 -15.45 -6.78 -2.40
C PRO A 182 -15.83 -6.35 -3.83
#